data_5070c9568c9991c84155bee48458f3b2
#
_entry.id   5070c9568c9991c84155bee48458f3b2
#
_cell.length_a   1.000
_cell.length_b   1.000
_cell.length_c   1.000
_cell.angle_alpha   90.00
_cell.angle_beta   90.00
_cell.angle_gamma   90.00
#
_symmetry.space_group_name_H-M   'P 1'
#
loop_
_entity.id
_entity.type
_entity.pdbx_description
1 polymer ?
#
loop_
_entity_poly.entity_id
_entity_poly.type
_entity_poly.pdbx_seq_one_letter_code
_entity_poly.pdbx_strand_id
1 'polypeptide(L)'
;EIYTLSLHDALPILFSLPMSKDRTKAIKVYRQLFEEMRLEQKAGKRLAVAVEGDAGIYASVHYVLDLLEENGIPVEQLPGIPSFIAAEAAAKLHLISQKERLVIIPGNITSDELDMYLSHHHVPVIMKLSQCADIVQDYMESHPQYSYHYFENISTAEEYHSSHQAELKRRVFPYFSLMIIFNEQTRKDDSAK
;
A
#
# COMPACT_ATOMS: atom_id res chain seq x y z
N GLU A 1 -3.47 11.30 1.85
CA GLU A 1 -3.31 12.77 1.69
C GLU A 1 -2.13 13.05 0.77
N ILE A 2 -2.27 14.01 -0.14
CA ILE A 2 -1.18 14.47 -1.00
C ILE A 2 -0.72 15.83 -0.49
N TYR A 3 0.57 15.96 -0.22
CA TYR A 3 1.18 17.20 0.24
C TYR A 3 1.97 17.82 -0.91
N THR A 4 1.68 19.08 -1.25
CA THR A 4 2.48 19.86 -2.18
C THR A 4 3.34 20.84 -1.38
N LEU A 5 4.65 20.69 -1.48
CA LEU A 5 5.62 21.56 -0.80
C LEU A 5 6.29 22.48 -1.82
N SER A 6 6.26 23.78 -1.58
CA SER A 6 7.14 24.74 -2.26
C SER A 6 8.46 24.85 -1.48
N LEU A 7 9.60 24.71 -2.13
CA LEU A 7 10.91 24.55 -1.47
C LEU A 7 11.54 25.85 -0.91
N HIS A 8 10.84 26.98 -0.91
CA HIS A 8 11.44 28.25 -0.51
C HIS A 8 10.67 29.11 0.50
N ASP A 9 9.66 28.67 1.15
CA ASP A 9 8.88 29.24 2.28
C ASP A 9 7.54 28.51 2.32
N ALA A 10 7.64 27.20 2.38
CA ALA A 10 6.52 26.33 2.01
C ALA A 10 5.61 26.09 3.19
N LEU A 11 4.45 26.69 3.13
CA LEU A 11 3.28 26.09 3.75
C LEU A 11 2.80 24.93 2.85
N PRO A 12 2.67 23.70 3.37
CA PRO A 12 2.13 22.61 2.58
C PRO A 12 0.70 22.89 2.17
N ILE A 13 0.39 22.71 0.89
CA ILE A 13 -1.00 22.75 0.41
C ILE A 13 -1.55 21.33 0.56
N LEU A 14 -2.53 21.17 1.44
CA LEU A 14 -3.18 19.90 1.70
C LEU A 14 -4.35 19.68 0.73
N PHE A 15 -4.29 18.59 -0.02
CA PHE A 15 -5.41 18.12 -0.83
C PHE A 15 -6.05 16.92 -0.16
N SER A 16 -7.31 17.07 0.26
CA SER A 16 -8.11 15.95 0.75
C SER A 16 -8.70 15.19 -0.44
N LEU A 17 -8.29 13.95 -0.61
CA LEU A 17 -8.86 13.06 -1.63
C LEU A 17 -10.03 12.29 -1.04
N PRO A 18 -11.22 12.36 -1.64
CA PRO A 18 -12.35 11.56 -1.19
C PRO A 18 -12.07 10.08 -1.47
N MET A 19 -11.99 9.28 -0.41
CA MET A 19 -11.86 7.82 -0.46
C MET A 19 -13.22 7.20 -0.81
N SER A 20 -13.68 7.43 -2.04
CA SER A 20 -14.98 6.97 -2.54
C SER A 20 -14.80 6.05 -3.75
N LYS A 21 -15.70 5.06 -3.89
CA LYS A 21 -15.81 4.26 -5.12
C LYS A 21 -16.19 5.13 -6.33
N ASP A 22 -16.81 6.28 -6.10
CA ASP A 22 -17.09 7.27 -7.14
C ASP A 22 -15.83 8.08 -7.47
N ARG A 23 -15.18 7.69 -8.55
CA ARG A 23 -13.97 8.33 -9.06
C ARG A 23 -14.19 9.76 -9.60
N THR A 24 -15.42 10.16 -9.90
CA THR A 24 -15.73 11.45 -10.51
C THR A 24 -15.28 12.62 -9.62
N LYS A 25 -15.47 12.48 -8.31
CA LYS A 25 -15.03 13.50 -7.35
C LYS A 25 -13.51 13.57 -7.25
N ALA A 26 -12.86 12.42 -7.23
CA ALA A 26 -11.39 12.36 -7.18
C ALA A 26 -10.75 12.98 -8.43
N ILE A 27 -11.28 12.69 -9.63
CA ILE A 27 -10.80 13.27 -10.90
C ILE A 27 -10.85 14.79 -10.88
N LYS A 28 -11.91 15.40 -10.32
CA LYS A 28 -11.99 16.86 -10.17
C LYS A 28 -10.88 17.41 -9.30
N VAL A 29 -10.59 16.74 -8.17
CA VAL A 29 -9.51 17.15 -7.26
C VAL A 29 -8.15 17.03 -7.95
N TYR A 30 -7.89 15.96 -8.70
CA TYR A 30 -6.63 15.81 -9.45
C TYR A 30 -6.45 16.90 -10.51
N ARG A 31 -7.51 17.26 -11.25
CA ARG A 31 -7.45 18.36 -12.22
C ARG A 31 -7.21 19.71 -11.54
N GLN A 32 -7.85 19.94 -10.40
CA GLN A 32 -7.61 21.15 -9.63
C GLN A 32 -6.16 21.24 -9.16
N LEU A 33 -5.64 20.16 -8.58
CA LEU A 33 -4.25 20.07 -8.15
C LEU A 33 -3.28 20.30 -9.32
N PHE A 34 -3.53 19.68 -10.47
CA PHE A 34 -2.75 19.92 -11.68
C PHE A 34 -2.74 21.39 -12.09
N GLU A 35 -3.90 22.06 -12.13
CA GLU A 35 -3.98 23.48 -12.51
C GLU A 35 -3.24 24.39 -11.52
N GLU A 36 -3.34 24.13 -10.23
CA GLU A 36 -2.59 24.87 -9.22
C GLU A 36 -1.08 24.67 -9.38
N MET A 37 -0.63 23.42 -9.56
CA MET A 37 0.78 23.12 -9.80
C MET A 37 1.30 23.82 -11.07
N ARG A 38 0.52 23.81 -12.15
CA ARG A 38 0.86 24.47 -13.41
C ARG A 38 1.01 25.99 -13.26
N LEU A 39 0.16 26.62 -12.46
CA LEU A 39 0.23 28.07 -12.18
C LEU A 39 1.48 28.40 -11.35
N GLU A 40 1.76 27.66 -10.31
CA GLU A 40 2.91 27.84 -9.44
C GLU A 40 4.24 27.60 -10.18
N GLN A 41 4.28 26.58 -11.04
CA GLN A 41 5.43 26.32 -11.89
C GLN A 41 5.68 27.47 -12.89
N LYS A 42 4.63 28.03 -13.51
CA LYS A 42 4.74 29.20 -14.39
C LYS A 42 5.22 30.45 -13.65
N ALA A 43 4.94 30.55 -12.36
CA ALA A 43 5.48 31.59 -11.49
C ALA A 43 6.95 31.37 -11.09
N GLY A 44 7.61 30.32 -11.64
CA GLY A 44 9.01 30.01 -11.40
C GLY A 44 9.27 29.22 -10.11
N LYS A 45 8.24 28.67 -9.46
CA LYS A 45 8.40 27.87 -8.25
C LYS A 45 8.79 26.42 -8.59
N ARG A 46 9.58 25.82 -7.71
CA ARG A 46 9.83 24.38 -7.70
C ARG A 46 8.80 23.74 -6.78
N LEU A 47 8.18 22.66 -7.24
CA LEU A 47 7.12 21.97 -6.53
C LEU A 47 7.56 20.55 -6.18
N ALA A 48 7.09 20.05 -5.04
CA ALA A 48 7.21 18.65 -4.68
C ALA A 48 5.83 18.16 -4.22
N VAL A 49 5.48 16.94 -4.63
CA VAL A 49 4.27 16.25 -4.17
C VAL A 49 4.72 15.07 -3.31
N ALA A 50 4.31 15.05 -2.06
CA ALA A 50 4.58 13.95 -1.15
C ALA A 50 3.35 13.02 -1.07
N VAL A 51 3.59 11.73 -1.04
CA VAL A 51 2.58 10.69 -0.86
C VAL A 51 3.01 9.74 0.24
N GLU A 52 2.06 9.08 0.88
CA GLU A 52 2.36 8.01 1.82
C GLU A 52 2.82 6.76 1.07
N GLY A 53 4.01 6.24 1.42
CA GLY A 53 4.60 5.08 0.77
C GLY A 53 5.40 5.43 -0.48
N ASP A 54 5.23 4.65 -1.54
CA ASP A 54 5.88 4.84 -2.84
C ASP A 54 4.88 5.31 -3.90
N ALA A 55 5.25 6.31 -4.68
CA ALA A 55 4.38 6.91 -5.69
C ALA A 55 4.02 5.94 -6.83
N GLY A 56 4.81 4.89 -7.07
CA GLY A 56 4.58 3.86 -8.09
C GLY A 56 3.74 2.68 -7.61
N ILE A 57 3.45 2.57 -6.29
CA ILE A 57 2.73 1.42 -5.72
C ILE A 57 1.33 1.83 -5.25
N TYR A 58 0.33 1.64 -6.10
CA TYR A 58 -1.10 1.93 -5.84
C TYR A 58 -1.40 3.36 -5.33
N ALA A 59 -0.49 4.29 -5.57
CA ALA A 59 -0.67 5.69 -5.21
C ALA A 59 -1.52 6.42 -6.26
N SER A 60 -2.50 7.17 -5.80
CA SER A 60 -3.37 7.91 -6.71
C SER A 60 -2.73 9.18 -7.31
N VAL A 61 -1.52 9.53 -6.88
CA VAL A 61 -0.77 10.68 -7.42
C VAL A 61 -0.46 10.51 -8.91
N HIS A 62 -0.36 9.30 -9.44
CA HIS A 62 -0.07 9.06 -10.86
C HIS A 62 -1.07 9.76 -11.79
N TYR A 63 -2.34 9.95 -11.39
CA TYR A 63 -3.29 10.74 -12.18
C TYR A 63 -2.87 12.19 -12.39
N VAL A 64 -2.13 12.76 -11.44
CA VAL A 64 -1.57 14.12 -11.56
C VAL A 64 -0.28 14.10 -12.37
N LEU A 65 0.55 13.06 -12.16
CA LEU A 65 1.79 12.88 -12.91
C LEU A 65 1.51 12.73 -14.41
N ASP A 66 0.53 11.91 -14.78
CA ASP A 66 0.08 11.74 -16.16
C ASP A 66 -0.34 13.08 -16.78
N LEU A 67 -1.13 13.90 -16.07
CA LEU A 67 -1.54 15.22 -16.53
C LEU A 67 -0.35 16.17 -16.70
N LEU A 68 0.65 16.12 -15.84
CA LEU A 68 1.85 16.94 -15.95
C LEU A 68 2.66 16.56 -17.20
N GLU A 69 2.87 15.27 -17.41
CA GLU A 69 3.61 14.73 -18.57
C GLU A 69 2.89 15.03 -19.88
N GLU A 70 1.55 14.82 -19.97
CA GLU A 70 0.73 15.17 -21.14
C GLU A 70 0.81 16.65 -21.51
N ASN A 71 1.09 17.53 -20.54
CA ASN A 71 1.25 18.95 -20.76
C ASN A 71 2.72 19.41 -20.86
N GLY A 72 3.66 18.48 -21.01
CA GLY A 72 5.08 18.75 -21.20
C GLY A 72 5.77 19.36 -19.98
N ILE A 73 5.23 19.17 -18.80
CA ILE A 73 5.84 19.58 -17.53
C ILE A 73 6.73 18.45 -17.03
N PRO A 74 8.05 18.65 -16.91
CA PRO A 74 8.95 17.59 -16.50
C PRO A 74 8.70 17.21 -15.04
N VAL A 75 8.68 15.91 -14.77
CA VAL A 75 8.48 15.34 -13.44
C VAL A 75 9.68 14.45 -13.11
N GLU A 76 10.18 14.57 -11.89
CA GLU A 76 11.15 13.65 -11.30
C GLU A 76 10.45 12.86 -10.20
N GLN A 77 10.35 11.53 -10.35
CA GLN A 77 9.81 10.65 -9.33
C GLN A 77 10.95 10.10 -8.48
N LEU A 78 10.90 10.37 -7.19
CA LEU A 78 11.81 9.80 -6.21
C LEU A 78 11.22 8.52 -5.62
N PRO A 79 12.02 7.45 -5.40
CA PRO A 79 11.54 6.21 -4.80
C PRO A 79 11.15 6.44 -3.34
N GLY A 80 10.04 5.84 -2.95
CA GLY A 80 9.58 5.80 -1.57
C GLY A 80 9.66 4.39 -0.97
N ILE A 81 9.23 4.24 0.27
CA ILE A 81 9.16 2.95 0.96
C ILE A 81 7.70 2.50 0.96
N PRO A 82 7.33 1.44 0.20
CA PRO A 82 5.99 0.89 0.24
C PRO A 82 5.62 0.39 1.64
N SER A 83 4.34 0.49 2.01
CA SER A 83 3.86 0.15 3.36
C SER A 83 4.20 -1.28 3.78
N PHE A 84 4.24 -2.25 2.86
CA PHE A 84 4.59 -3.63 3.19
C PHE A 84 6.09 -3.81 3.50
N ILE A 85 6.98 -2.99 2.92
CA ILE A 85 8.40 -2.96 3.28
C ILE A 85 8.58 -2.30 4.66
N ALA A 86 7.85 -1.22 4.94
CA ALA A 86 7.89 -0.61 6.27
C ALA A 86 7.33 -1.58 7.34
N ALA A 87 6.26 -2.31 7.01
CA ALA A 87 5.63 -3.29 7.89
C ALA A 87 6.58 -4.46 8.24
N GLU A 88 7.25 -5.03 7.23
CA GLU A 88 8.20 -6.12 7.47
C GLU A 88 9.36 -5.67 8.35
N ALA A 89 9.89 -4.47 8.11
CA ALA A 89 10.96 -3.90 8.91
C ALA A 89 10.54 -3.66 10.37
N ALA A 90 9.34 -3.09 10.58
CA ALA A 90 8.78 -2.85 11.92
C ALA A 90 8.61 -4.16 12.72
N ALA A 91 8.14 -5.22 12.07
CA ALA A 91 7.95 -6.53 12.68
C ALA A 91 9.21 -7.43 12.66
N LYS A 92 10.31 -6.95 12.06
CA LYS A 92 11.56 -7.73 11.87
C LYS A 92 11.32 -9.06 11.16
N LEU A 93 10.46 -9.05 10.14
CA LEU A 93 10.16 -10.22 9.35
C LEU A 93 11.22 -10.39 8.25
N HIS A 94 11.49 -11.63 7.88
CA HIS A 94 12.14 -11.94 6.62
C HIS A 94 11.07 -12.15 5.56
N LEU A 95 10.82 -11.12 4.75
CA LEU A 95 9.67 -11.09 3.84
C LEU A 95 9.68 -12.22 2.81
N ILE A 96 10.81 -12.43 2.12
CA ILE A 96 10.97 -13.50 1.11
C ILE A 96 12.34 -14.16 1.22
N SER A 97 12.38 -15.47 1.06
CA SER A 97 13.60 -16.28 0.89
C SER A 97 13.94 -16.47 -0.59
N GLN A 98 15.10 -17.12 -0.88
CA GLN A 98 15.60 -17.26 -2.27
C GLN A 98 14.64 -17.97 -3.24
N LYS A 99 13.80 -18.87 -2.76
CA LYS A 99 12.87 -19.65 -3.59
C LYS A 99 11.46 -19.10 -3.62
N GLU A 100 11.17 -18.16 -2.75
CA GLU A 100 9.86 -17.51 -2.67
C GLU A 100 9.70 -16.40 -3.69
N ARG A 101 8.46 -16.07 -3.99
CA ARG A 101 8.08 -14.93 -4.83
C ARG A 101 7.11 -14.06 -4.08
N LEU A 102 7.29 -12.75 -4.16
CA LEU A 102 6.37 -11.79 -3.57
C LEU A 102 5.21 -11.52 -4.53
N VAL A 103 3.98 -11.60 -4.03
CA VAL A 103 2.77 -11.22 -4.77
C VAL A 103 2.05 -10.12 -4.01
N ILE A 104 1.92 -8.95 -4.63
CA ILE A 104 1.26 -7.78 -4.02
C ILE A 104 -0.16 -7.69 -4.58
N ILE A 105 -1.15 -7.72 -3.69
CA ILE A 105 -2.57 -7.84 -4.02
C ILE A 105 -3.32 -6.61 -3.51
N PRO A 106 -4.06 -5.86 -4.36
CA PRO A 106 -4.71 -4.61 -3.98
C PRO A 106 -6.10 -4.76 -3.35
N GLY A 107 -6.32 -5.77 -2.50
CA GLY A 107 -7.60 -5.97 -1.78
C GLY A 107 -8.70 -6.67 -2.59
N ASN A 108 -8.35 -7.34 -3.67
CA ASN A 108 -9.25 -8.21 -4.42
C ASN A 108 -8.60 -9.58 -4.58
N ILE A 109 -9.06 -10.55 -3.81
CA ILE A 109 -8.49 -11.90 -3.73
C ILE A 109 -9.60 -12.92 -3.48
N THR A 110 -9.43 -14.14 -3.96
CA THR A 110 -10.27 -15.30 -3.66
C THR A 110 -9.50 -16.33 -2.84
N SER A 111 -10.21 -17.24 -2.18
CA SER A 111 -9.59 -18.33 -1.42
C SER A 111 -8.75 -19.24 -2.33
N ASP A 112 -9.23 -19.53 -3.53
CA ASP A 112 -8.52 -20.37 -4.51
C ASP A 112 -7.19 -19.72 -4.96
N GLU A 113 -7.16 -18.40 -5.11
CA GLU A 113 -5.93 -17.67 -5.44
C GLU A 113 -4.93 -17.71 -4.27
N LEU A 114 -5.42 -17.60 -3.03
CA LEU A 114 -4.56 -17.76 -1.85
C LEU A 114 -3.96 -19.17 -1.78
N ASP A 115 -4.76 -20.20 -2.02
CA ASP A 115 -4.30 -21.61 -2.08
C ASP A 115 -3.23 -21.79 -3.16
N MET A 116 -3.48 -21.23 -4.35
CA MET A 116 -2.52 -21.29 -5.45
C MET A 116 -1.20 -20.59 -5.06
N TYR A 117 -1.25 -19.40 -4.49
CA TYR A 117 -0.03 -18.67 -4.12
C TYR A 117 0.76 -19.42 -3.04
N LEU A 118 0.11 -19.80 -1.95
CA LEU A 118 0.77 -20.40 -0.79
C LEU A 118 1.29 -21.81 -1.07
N SER A 119 0.68 -22.56 -2.00
CA SER A 119 1.18 -23.87 -2.44
C SER A 119 2.37 -23.79 -3.41
N HIS A 120 2.59 -22.64 -4.06
CA HIS A 120 3.64 -22.46 -5.07
C HIS A 120 4.78 -21.53 -4.62
N HIS A 121 5.10 -21.52 -3.33
CA HIS A 121 6.18 -20.70 -2.75
C HIS A 121 6.02 -19.19 -3.03
N HIS A 122 4.79 -18.69 -3.04
CA HIS A 122 4.56 -17.26 -3.07
C HIS A 122 4.19 -16.73 -1.69
N VAL A 123 4.62 -15.51 -1.41
CA VAL A 123 4.24 -14.76 -0.22
C VAL A 123 3.24 -13.70 -0.63
N PRO A 124 1.95 -13.89 -0.37
CA PRO A 124 0.94 -12.88 -0.66
C PRO A 124 1.01 -11.75 0.36
N VAL A 125 1.04 -10.53 -0.15
CA VAL A 125 0.87 -9.27 0.59
C VAL A 125 -0.44 -8.65 0.14
N ILE A 126 -1.44 -8.72 0.99
CA ILE A 126 -2.78 -8.18 0.70
C ILE A 126 -2.84 -6.76 1.26
N MET A 127 -2.87 -5.77 0.37
CA MET A 127 -3.08 -4.36 0.72
C MET A 127 -4.56 -4.01 0.66
N LYS A 128 -4.98 -2.91 1.32
CA LYS A 128 -6.39 -2.48 1.36
C LYS A 128 -7.31 -3.59 1.89
N LEU A 129 -6.90 -4.21 2.96
CA LEU A 129 -7.50 -5.43 3.52
C LEU A 129 -9.00 -5.30 3.81
N SER A 130 -9.47 -4.08 4.12
CA SER A 130 -10.90 -3.79 4.31
C SER A 130 -11.79 -4.13 3.12
N GLN A 131 -11.24 -4.30 1.92
CA GLN A 131 -12.01 -4.64 0.72
C GLN A 131 -12.28 -6.14 0.57
N CYS A 132 -11.53 -6.98 1.28
CA CYS A 132 -11.63 -8.44 1.25
C CYS A 132 -11.60 -9.06 2.67
N ALA A 133 -12.03 -8.31 3.67
CA ALA A 133 -11.94 -8.71 5.08
C ALA A 133 -12.59 -10.07 5.35
N ASP A 134 -13.82 -10.28 4.88
CA ASP A 134 -14.56 -11.52 5.09
C ASP A 134 -13.82 -12.72 4.47
N ILE A 135 -13.35 -12.59 3.23
CA ILE A 135 -12.61 -13.66 2.53
C ILE A 135 -11.34 -14.04 3.32
N VAL A 136 -10.58 -13.05 3.78
CA VAL A 136 -9.33 -13.29 4.50
C VAL A 136 -9.59 -13.86 5.88
N GLN A 137 -10.64 -13.45 6.57
CA GLN A 137 -11.03 -13.99 7.88
C GLN A 137 -11.51 -15.42 7.77
N ASP A 138 -12.37 -15.74 6.80
CA ASP A 138 -12.83 -17.12 6.53
C ASP A 138 -11.67 -18.02 6.11
N TYR A 139 -10.75 -17.50 5.30
CA TYR A 139 -9.55 -18.22 4.89
C TYR A 139 -8.63 -18.53 6.09
N MET A 140 -8.43 -17.58 6.98
CA MET A 140 -7.64 -17.76 8.18
C MET A 140 -8.27 -18.78 9.15
N GLU A 141 -9.61 -18.88 9.19
CA GLU A 141 -10.31 -19.91 9.97
C GLU A 141 -10.11 -21.32 9.41
N SER A 142 -10.20 -21.45 8.10
CA SER A 142 -10.07 -22.74 7.41
C SER A 142 -8.62 -23.20 7.26
N HIS A 143 -7.64 -22.27 7.35
CA HIS A 143 -6.22 -22.56 7.14
C HIS A 143 -5.34 -22.09 8.32
N PRO A 144 -5.57 -22.61 9.54
CA PRO A 144 -4.84 -22.16 10.73
C PRO A 144 -3.34 -22.52 10.74
N GLN A 145 -2.90 -23.35 9.78
CA GLN A 145 -1.50 -23.77 9.61
C GLN A 145 -0.59 -22.69 9.03
N TYR A 146 -1.15 -21.66 8.38
CA TYR A 146 -0.38 -20.54 7.83
C TYR A 146 -0.12 -19.48 8.89
N SER A 147 0.93 -18.69 8.69
CA SER A 147 1.30 -17.56 9.56
C SER A 147 0.77 -16.27 8.97
N TYR A 148 -0.05 -15.56 9.74
CA TYR A 148 -0.72 -14.32 9.32
C TYR A 148 -0.15 -13.15 10.09
N HIS A 149 0.45 -12.20 9.39
CA HIS A 149 0.98 -10.97 9.96
C HIS A 149 0.15 -9.79 9.49
N TYR A 150 -0.62 -9.25 10.40
CA TYR A 150 -1.50 -8.12 10.17
C TYR A 150 -0.85 -6.82 10.61
N PHE A 151 -1.07 -5.76 9.82
CA PHE A 151 -0.55 -4.43 10.08
C PHE A 151 -1.59 -3.38 9.73
N GLU A 152 -1.65 -2.31 10.54
CA GLU A 152 -2.45 -1.13 10.25
C GLU A 152 -1.70 0.14 10.66
N ASN A 153 -1.95 1.23 9.94
CA ASN A 153 -1.40 2.57 10.18
C ASN A 153 0.14 2.58 10.33
N ILE A 154 0.83 1.75 9.56
CA ILE A 154 2.28 1.59 9.63
C ILE A 154 2.98 2.94 9.47
N SER A 155 4.02 3.15 10.30
CA SER A 155 4.82 4.39 10.38
C SER A 155 4.07 5.61 10.91
N THR A 156 2.93 5.41 11.55
CA THR A 156 2.19 6.48 12.26
C THR A 156 2.22 6.27 13.77
N ALA A 157 1.71 7.25 14.52
CA ALA A 157 1.57 7.11 15.98
C ALA A 157 0.50 6.06 16.37
N GLU A 158 -0.35 5.66 15.43
CA GLU A 158 -1.43 4.68 15.61
C GLU A 158 -1.05 3.31 15.01
N GLU A 159 0.24 3.08 14.79
CA GLU A 159 0.74 1.81 14.26
C GLU A 159 0.33 0.64 15.14
N TYR A 160 -0.23 -0.39 14.50
CA TYR A 160 -0.56 -1.63 15.19
C TYR A 160 -0.16 -2.84 14.33
N HIS A 161 0.38 -3.84 14.97
CA HIS A 161 0.78 -5.12 14.38
C HIS A 161 0.37 -6.28 15.28
N SER A 162 -0.16 -7.36 14.69
CA SER A 162 -0.45 -8.62 15.37
C SER A 162 -0.29 -9.81 14.43
N SER A 163 0.16 -10.93 15.00
CA SER A 163 0.12 -12.26 14.37
C SER A 163 -0.80 -13.24 15.09
N HIS A 164 -1.56 -12.78 16.08
CA HIS A 164 -2.48 -13.62 16.86
C HIS A 164 -3.81 -13.83 16.12
N GLN A 165 -3.95 -14.96 15.44
CA GLN A 165 -5.15 -15.26 14.65
C GLN A 165 -6.47 -15.08 15.42
N ALA A 166 -6.51 -15.42 16.72
CA ALA A 166 -7.72 -15.28 17.53
C ALA A 166 -8.18 -13.81 17.70
N GLU A 167 -7.25 -12.86 17.68
CA GLU A 167 -7.55 -11.42 17.70
C GLU A 167 -8.01 -10.94 16.33
N LEU A 168 -7.36 -11.42 15.27
CA LEU A 168 -7.59 -10.98 13.89
C LEU A 168 -8.97 -11.41 13.36
N LYS A 169 -9.47 -12.57 13.79
CA LYS A 169 -10.79 -13.11 13.40
C LYS A 169 -11.97 -12.19 13.72
N ARG A 170 -11.83 -11.31 14.71
CA ARG A 170 -12.90 -10.40 15.15
C ARG A 170 -12.60 -8.93 14.89
N ARG A 171 -11.44 -8.66 14.29
CA ARG A 171 -10.99 -7.29 14.07
C ARG A 171 -11.64 -6.71 12.82
N VAL A 172 -12.13 -5.48 12.94
CA VAL A 172 -12.54 -4.69 11.77
C VAL A 172 -11.25 -4.13 11.14
N PHE A 173 -10.99 -4.48 9.89
CA PHE A 173 -9.81 -4.01 9.19
C PHE A 173 -10.05 -2.61 8.62
N PRO A 174 -9.28 -1.57 9.03
CA PRO A 174 -9.39 -0.23 8.47
C PRO A 174 -8.81 -0.18 7.03
N TYR A 175 -9.02 0.94 6.36
CA TYR A 175 -8.52 1.12 4.99
C TYR A 175 -6.99 1.00 4.89
N PHE A 176 -6.26 1.64 5.81
CA PHE A 176 -4.80 1.57 5.88
C PHE A 176 -4.35 0.32 6.65
N SER A 177 -4.69 -0.84 6.10
CA SER A 177 -4.27 -2.13 6.63
C SER A 177 -3.76 -3.05 5.54
N LEU A 178 -2.87 -3.94 5.92
CA LEU A 178 -2.33 -4.99 5.06
C LEU A 178 -2.10 -6.28 5.86
N MET A 179 -2.02 -7.39 5.13
CA MET A 179 -1.66 -8.69 5.69
C MET A 179 -0.60 -9.37 4.84
N ILE A 180 0.38 -9.95 5.51
CA ILE A 180 1.40 -10.81 4.90
C ILE A 180 1.14 -12.23 5.38
N ILE A 181 1.05 -13.18 4.47
CA ILE A 181 0.76 -14.59 4.80
C ILE A 181 1.94 -15.46 4.40
N PHE A 182 2.37 -16.30 5.33
CA PHE A 182 3.47 -17.24 5.10
C PHE A 182 3.02 -18.70 5.21
N ASN A 183 3.57 -19.54 4.34
CA ASN A 183 3.54 -20.97 4.49
C ASN A 183 4.84 -21.43 5.19
N GLU A 184 4.81 -21.53 6.51
CA GLU A 184 5.96 -21.90 7.33
C GLU A 184 6.53 -23.30 7.02
N GLN A 185 5.72 -24.19 6.45
CA GLN A 185 6.17 -25.51 6.05
C GLN A 185 7.18 -25.43 4.90
N THR A 186 6.84 -24.66 3.86
CA THR A 186 7.74 -24.47 2.71
C THR A 186 9.03 -23.75 3.10
N ARG A 187 8.97 -22.81 4.04
CA ARG A 187 10.14 -22.08 4.56
C ARG A 187 11.12 -22.98 5.32
N LYS A 188 10.61 -23.90 6.15
CA LYS A 188 11.45 -24.84 6.89
C LYS A 188 12.16 -25.83 5.97
N ASP A 189 11.48 -26.33 4.95
CA ASP A 189 12.05 -27.26 3.97
C ASP A 189 13.20 -26.62 3.17
N ASP A 190 13.14 -25.31 2.95
CA ASP A 190 14.18 -24.56 2.26
C ASP A 190 15.40 -24.25 3.14
N SER A 191 15.21 -24.11 4.45
CA SER A 191 16.29 -23.84 5.41
C SER A 191 17.10 -25.10 5.77
N ALA A 192 16.58 -26.27 5.47
CA ALA A 192 17.19 -27.58 5.79
C ALA A 192 18.12 -28.14 4.68
N LYS A 193 18.31 -27.41 3.59
CA LYS A 193 19.20 -27.75 2.46
C LYS A 193 20.34 -26.76 2.31
#